data_e5c3de0dd0cf0d70633c6980bc577ade
#
_entry.id   e5c3de0dd0cf0d70633c6980bc577ade
#
_cell.length_a   1.000
_cell.length_b   1.000
_cell.length_c   1.000
_cell.angle_alpha   90.00
_cell.angle_beta   90.00
_cell.angle_gamma   90.00
#
_symmetry.space_group_name_H-M   'P 1'
#
loop_
_entity.id
_entity.type
_entity.pdbx_description
1 polymer ?
#
loop_
_entity_poly.entity_id
_entity_poly.type
_entity_poly.pdbx_seq_one_letter_code
_entity_poly.pdbx_strand_id
1 'polypeptide(L)'
;MNDSVALKRTAALLSLLLVLAAAPCATVLAAPAAYQIPNSFVHEVPSKSTNRAYQVWVDLPASYASGNKRYPVVFVTDPQFAFTLVHGIRHLLGRRGQNIEDFILVGLALPANEDAAESRSRDYTPTDALKNPKRRADQYGAKVYGEAQAYRNYVEAEVFPLLASQYRADMSRKVLIGHSYGALWGAATLLAKPGMFQAYILGSPSFWFDEKVIFQLEQQYAAGHKDLKAQVLLFAGSFETPGPGSRYYKDTDLVGDMKRFNDVLTRRRYPGLQLGVEVLQGEDHFTAFTVLVGRGLLKVLPGRGPYTSG
;
A
#
# COMPACT_ATOMS: atom_id res chain seq x y z
N MET A 1 57.42 59.63 -50.07
CA MET A 1 57.39 58.14 -50.15
C MET A 1 57.23 57.59 -48.71
N ASN A 2 56.03 57.58 -48.10
CA ASN A 2 55.77 56.82 -46.82
C ASN A 2 54.35 56.84 -46.35
N ASP A 3 53.30 57.06 -47.20
CA ASP A 3 51.93 57.13 -46.76
C ASP A 3 51.02 55.96 -47.25
N SER A 4 51.55 54.97 -47.95
CA SER A 4 50.75 53.88 -48.50
C SER A 4 50.82 52.57 -47.71
N VAL A 5 51.59 52.48 -46.65
CA VAL A 5 51.77 51.25 -45.84
C VAL A 5 50.86 51.25 -44.58
N ALA A 6 50.46 52.42 -44.06
CA ALA A 6 49.63 52.55 -42.90
C ALA A 6 48.19 52.21 -43.13
N LEU A 7 47.61 52.43 -44.35
CA LEU A 7 46.24 52.21 -44.69
C LEU A 7 45.84 50.74 -44.95
N LYS A 8 46.80 49.86 -45.20
CA LYS A 8 46.59 48.45 -45.48
C LYS A 8 46.55 47.58 -44.22
N ARG A 9 47.06 48.09 -43.08
CA ARG A 9 47.06 47.37 -41.79
C ARG A 9 45.76 47.58 -40.96
N THR A 10 45.07 48.67 -41.17
CA THR A 10 43.80 48.98 -40.48
C THR A 10 42.60 48.29 -41.10
N ALA A 11 42.65 47.96 -42.40
CA ALA A 11 41.54 47.23 -43.06
C ALA A 11 41.52 45.73 -42.71
N ALA A 12 42.66 45.14 -42.35
CA ALA A 12 42.75 43.71 -41.99
C ALA A 12 42.31 43.41 -40.54
N LEU A 13 42.30 44.39 -39.66
CA LEU A 13 41.85 44.25 -38.27
C LEU A 13 40.33 44.45 -38.09
N LEU A 14 39.66 45.14 -38.97
CA LEU A 14 38.21 45.31 -38.93
C LEU A 14 37.44 44.11 -39.52
N SER A 15 38.10 43.29 -40.35
CA SER A 15 37.44 42.11 -40.96
C SER A 15 37.48 40.86 -40.03
N LEU A 16 38.23 40.89 -38.96
CA LEU A 16 38.34 39.76 -38.02
C LEU A 16 37.38 39.89 -36.82
N LEU A 17 36.74 41.03 -36.66
CA LEU A 17 35.79 41.27 -35.55
C LEU A 17 34.33 41.00 -35.89
N LEU A 18 34.00 40.70 -37.14
CA LEU A 18 32.62 40.49 -37.58
C LEU A 18 32.21 39.01 -37.72
N VAL A 19 33.09 38.06 -37.45
CA VAL A 19 32.80 36.60 -37.58
C VAL A 19 32.48 35.92 -36.23
N LEU A 20 32.54 36.64 -35.12
CA LEU A 20 32.31 36.05 -33.78
C LEU A 20 30.86 36.23 -33.21
N ALA A 21 29.90 36.66 -34.02
CA ALA A 21 28.57 36.99 -33.52
C ALA A 21 27.41 36.09 -34.00
N ALA A 22 27.72 34.90 -34.49
CA ALA A 22 26.66 33.94 -34.87
C ALA A 22 26.97 32.53 -34.33
N ALA A 23 27.17 32.42 -33.01
CA ALA A 23 26.98 31.12 -32.39
C ALA A 23 25.49 30.83 -32.40
N PRO A 24 25.00 29.75 -33.00
CA PRO A 24 23.62 29.36 -32.87
C PRO A 24 23.33 29.13 -31.40
N CYS A 25 22.47 29.94 -30.81
CA CYS A 25 21.90 29.68 -29.49
C CYS A 25 21.09 28.39 -29.63
N ALA A 26 21.72 27.26 -29.49
CA ALA A 26 21.04 25.99 -29.37
C ALA A 26 20.17 26.10 -28.12
N THR A 27 18.88 26.33 -28.28
CA THR A 27 17.90 26.18 -27.22
C THR A 27 17.98 24.73 -26.76
N VAL A 28 18.71 24.48 -25.68
CA VAL A 28 18.66 23.21 -24.98
C VAL A 28 17.24 23.11 -24.43
N LEU A 29 16.38 22.39 -25.13
CA LEU A 29 15.06 22.03 -24.60
C LEU A 29 15.31 21.26 -23.30
N ALA A 30 14.91 21.83 -22.18
CA ALA A 30 14.97 21.14 -20.91
C ALA A 30 14.21 19.80 -21.04
N ALA A 31 14.81 18.72 -20.52
CA ALA A 31 14.13 17.44 -20.48
C ALA A 31 12.76 17.60 -19.76
N PRO A 32 11.70 16.92 -20.24
CA PRO A 32 10.40 17.01 -19.60
C PRO A 32 10.51 16.58 -18.14
N ALA A 33 9.87 17.33 -17.24
CA ALA A 33 9.83 16.97 -15.82
C ALA A 33 8.99 15.71 -15.60
N ALA A 34 9.44 14.80 -14.74
CA ALA A 34 8.66 13.65 -14.34
C ALA A 34 7.42 14.09 -13.54
N TYR A 35 6.27 13.47 -13.81
CA TYR A 35 5.07 13.70 -13.00
C TYR A 35 5.27 13.10 -11.61
N GLN A 36 4.92 13.86 -10.57
CA GLN A 36 4.95 13.42 -9.18
C GLN A 36 3.58 13.64 -8.55
N ILE A 37 3.17 12.74 -7.65
CA ILE A 37 1.97 12.93 -6.84
C ILE A 37 2.22 14.13 -5.91
N PRO A 38 1.43 15.21 -5.99
CA PRO A 38 1.62 16.36 -5.11
C PRO A 38 1.46 15.98 -3.64
N ASN A 39 2.27 16.59 -2.75
CA ASN A 39 2.28 16.35 -1.31
C ASN A 39 2.60 14.91 -0.90
N SER A 40 3.34 14.19 -1.73
CA SER A 40 3.85 12.86 -1.41
C SER A 40 5.35 12.89 -1.08
N PHE A 41 5.77 11.98 -0.20
CA PHE A 41 7.12 11.88 0.34
C PHE A 41 7.53 10.42 0.41
N VAL A 42 8.84 10.15 0.30
CA VAL A 42 9.43 8.83 0.50
C VAL A 42 10.45 8.92 1.62
N HIS A 43 10.33 8.06 2.62
CA HIS A 43 11.29 7.91 3.71
C HIS A 43 12.00 6.58 3.59
N GLU A 44 13.32 6.57 3.69
CA GLU A 44 14.12 5.37 3.92
C GLU A 44 14.11 5.09 5.42
N VAL A 45 13.60 3.92 5.81
CA VAL A 45 13.43 3.55 7.22
C VAL A 45 14.13 2.22 7.49
N PRO A 46 15.30 2.24 8.16
CA PRO A 46 15.99 1.02 8.54
C PRO A 46 15.19 0.26 9.61
N SER A 47 15.16 -1.05 9.48
CA SER A 47 14.50 -1.95 10.42
C SER A 47 15.52 -2.70 11.26
N LYS A 48 15.38 -2.59 12.58
CA LYS A 48 16.19 -3.38 13.54
C LYS A 48 15.72 -4.83 13.61
N SER A 49 14.42 -5.07 13.44
CA SER A 49 13.85 -6.43 13.56
C SER A 49 14.13 -7.32 12.36
N THR A 50 14.33 -6.73 11.17
CA THR A 50 14.60 -7.48 9.94
C THR A 50 16.02 -7.27 9.41
N ASN A 51 16.77 -6.30 9.94
CA ASN A 51 18.07 -5.88 9.46
C ASN A 51 18.06 -5.46 7.97
N ARG A 52 16.99 -4.80 7.53
CA ARG A 52 16.76 -4.30 6.16
C ARG A 52 16.36 -2.84 6.20
N ALA A 53 16.49 -2.15 5.08
CA ALA A 53 15.93 -0.81 4.88
C ALA A 53 14.70 -0.89 3.98
N TYR A 54 13.59 -0.32 4.46
CA TYR A 54 12.34 -0.24 3.73
C TYR A 54 12.04 1.19 3.35
N GLN A 55 11.20 1.36 2.33
CA GLN A 55 10.65 2.68 2.03
C GLN A 55 9.25 2.83 2.64
N VAL A 56 8.99 3.99 3.20
CA VAL A 56 7.66 4.41 3.67
C VAL A 56 7.23 5.58 2.80
N TRP A 57 6.19 5.37 2.01
CA TRP A 57 5.62 6.40 1.15
C TRP A 57 4.48 7.09 1.89
N VAL A 58 4.49 8.41 1.91
CA VAL A 58 3.47 9.21 2.63
C VAL A 58 2.82 10.16 1.64
N ASP A 59 1.49 10.22 1.64
CA ASP A 59 0.73 11.16 0.82
C ASP A 59 -0.30 11.89 1.70
N LEU A 60 -0.20 13.22 1.72
CA LEU A 60 -0.99 14.07 2.56
C LEU A 60 -2.28 14.53 1.84
N PRO A 61 -3.42 14.60 2.52
CA PRO A 61 -4.65 15.10 1.91
C PRO A 61 -4.54 16.59 1.59
N ALA A 62 -5.28 17.05 0.58
CA ALA A 62 -5.27 18.44 0.16
C ALA A 62 -5.58 19.43 1.32
N SER A 63 -6.42 19.00 2.27
CA SER A 63 -6.76 19.81 3.45
C SER A 63 -5.62 19.90 4.49
N TYR A 64 -4.52 19.15 4.29
CA TYR A 64 -3.42 19.15 5.26
C TYR A 64 -2.73 20.51 5.39
N ALA A 65 -2.60 21.27 4.30
CA ALA A 65 -1.98 22.60 4.32
C ALA A 65 -2.80 23.63 5.13
N SER A 66 -4.11 23.41 5.29
CA SER A 66 -5.02 24.33 5.97
C SER A 66 -5.47 23.78 7.33
N GLY A 67 -5.02 24.37 8.42
CA GLY A 67 -5.45 24.02 9.77
C GLY A 67 -4.53 23.07 10.53
N ASN A 68 -4.94 22.73 11.76
CA ASN A 68 -4.13 21.98 12.73
C ASN A 68 -4.72 20.61 13.12
N LYS A 69 -5.72 20.12 12.39
CA LYS A 69 -6.35 18.84 12.72
C LYS A 69 -5.35 17.68 12.53
N ARG A 70 -5.51 16.62 13.33
CA ARG A 70 -4.86 15.34 13.11
C ARG A 70 -5.73 14.48 12.20
N TYR A 71 -5.10 13.65 11.41
CA TYR A 71 -5.76 12.84 10.40
C TYR A 71 -5.64 11.36 10.72
N PRO A 72 -6.69 10.55 10.51
CA PRO A 72 -6.54 9.10 10.50
C PRO A 72 -5.50 8.69 9.48
N VAL A 73 -4.86 7.54 9.70
CA VAL A 73 -3.80 7.02 8.85
C VAL A 73 -4.24 5.73 8.18
N VAL A 74 -4.20 5.71 6.86
CA VAL A 74 -4.50 4.51 6.05
C VAL A 74 -3.19 3.94 5.54
N PHE A 75 -2.86 2.74 5.99
CA PHE A 75 -1.70 1.99 5.56
C PHE A 75 -2.10 1.05 4.42
N VAL A 76 -1.26 0.95 3.40
CA VAL A 76 -1.43 -0.01 2.31
C VAL A 76 -0.20 -0.88 2.16
N THR A 77 -0.41 -2.19 2.03
CA THR A 77 0.63 -3.11 1.57
C THR A 77 0.76 -3.01 0.05
N ASP A 78 1.86 -3.50 -0.50
CA ASP A 78 2.08 -3.53 -1.96
C ASP A 78 1.88 -2.14 -2.63
N PRO A 79 2.53 -1.06 -2.14
CA PRO A 79 2.25 0.29 -2.57
C PRO A 79 2.58 0.55 -4.05
N GLN A 80 3.34 -0.30 -4.71
CA GLN A 80 3.67 -0.18 -6.13
C GLN A 80 2.42 -0.07 -7.01
N PHE A 81 1.34 -0.75 -6.66
CA PHE A 81 0.04 -0.60 -7.31
C PHE A 81 -1.03 0.03 -6.40
N ALA A 82 -0.99 -0.25 -5.09
CA ALA A 82 -2.03 0.18 -4.15
C ALA A 82 -1.99 1.69 -3.88
N PHE A 83 -0.81 2.28 -3.77
CA PHE A 83 -0.66 3.67 -3.32
C PHE A 83 -1.32 4.68 -4.28
N THR A 84 -0.99 4.57 -5.57
CA THR A 84 -1.57 5.45 -6.60
C THR A 84 -3.07 5.24 -6.75
N LEU A 85 -3.54 3.99 -6.64
CA LEU A 85 -4.96 3.69 -6.72
C LEU A 85 -5.73 4.31 -5.52
N VAL A 86 -5.24 4.12 -4.30
CA VAL A 86 -5.88 4.68 -3.08
C VAL A 86 -5.82 6.20 -3.08
N HIS A 87 -4.70 6.80 -3.55
CA HIS A 87 -4.60 8.24 -3.78
C HIS A 87 -5.72 8.74 -4.71
N GLY A 88 -5.88 8.10 -5.88
CA GLY A 88 -6.92 8.46 -6.86
C GLY A 88 -8.33 8.31 -6.30
N ILE A 89 -8.61 7.23 -5.60
CA ILE A 89 -9.90 6.98 -4.94
C ILE A 89 -10.17 8.03 -3.86
N ARG A 90 -9.19 8.34 -3.00
CA ARG A 90 -9.33 9.42 -2.00
C ARG A 90 -9.63 10.76 -2.67
N HIS A 91 -8.95 11.07 -3.77
CA HIS A 91 -9.17 12.33 -4.49
C HIS A 91 -10.57 12.38 -5.11
N LEU A 92 -11.02 11.27 -5.73
CA LEU A 92 -12.33 11.19 -6.38
C LEU A 92 -13.48 11.17 -5.36
N LEU A 93 -13.42 10.29 -4.37
CA LEU A 93 -14.50 10.08 -3.41
C LEU A 93 -14.46 11.04 -2.23
N GLY A 94 -13.27 11.50 -1.84
CA GLY A 94 -13.08 12.30 -0.63
C GLY A 94 -13.83 13.63 -0.66
N ARG A 95 -13.84 14.32 -1.81
CA ARG A 95 -14.50 15.64 -1.95
C ARG A 95 -14.25 16.55 -0.73
N ARG A 96 -12.99 16.68 -0.32
CA ARG A 96 -12.56 17.43 0.87
C ARG A 96 -13.20 16.92 2.17
N GLY A 97 -13.31 15.60 2.31
CA GLY A 97 -13.84 14.95 3.52
C GLY A 97 -15.36 14.86 3.56
N GLN A 98 -16.06 15.03 2.46
CA GLN A 98 -17.52 14.94 2.41
C GLN A 98 -18.02 13.49 2.33
N ASN A 99 -17.53 12.68 1.39
CA ASN A 99 -17.95 11.29 1.25
C ASN A 99 -17.06 10.33 2.04
N ILE A 100 -15.74 10.58 2.01
CA ILE A 100 -14.75 9.86 2.83
C ILE A 100 -14.00 10.91 3.66
N GLU A 101 -13.73 10.63 4.93
CA GLU A 101 -12.91 11.50 5.75
C GLU A 101 -11.50 11.60 5.15
N ASP A 102 -10.92 12.81 5.17
CA ASP A 102 -9.53 13.01 4.76
C ASP A 102 -8.58 12.27 5.68
N PHE A 103 -7.60 11.56 5.12
CA PHE A 103 -6.61 10.76 5.83
C PHE A 103 -5.21 10.93 5.24
N ILE A 104 -4.19 10.61 6.04
CA ILE A 104 -2.82 10.43 5.55
C ILE A 104 -2.73 9.02 4.97
N LEU A 105 -2.29 8.89 3.72
CA LEU A 105 -2.03 7.60 3.07
C LEU A 105 -0.57 7.22 3.29
N VAL A 106 -0.33 5.99 3.72
CA VAL A 106 1.00 5.44 3.97
C VAL A 106 1.19 4.15 3.20
N GLY A 107 2.15 4.12 2.30
CA GLY A 107 2.58 2.92 1.59
C GLY A 107 3.71 2.22 2.33
N LEU A 108 3.49 0.97 2.71
CA LEU A 108 4.50 0.10 3.32
C LEU A 108 5.25 -0.64 2.20
N ALA A 109 6.28 0.02 1.63
CA ALA A 109 7.03 -0.54 0.51
C ALA A 109 8.03 -1.60 0.98
N LEU A 110 8.33 -2.52 0.08
CA LEU A 110 9.36 -3.53 0.27
C LEU A 110 10.75 -2.92 0.07
N PRO A 111 11.83 -3.59 0.50
CA PRO A 111 13.18 -3.11 0.27
C PRO A 111 13.46 -2.90 -1.22
N ALA A 112 14.00 -1.74 -1.59
CA ALA A 112 14.17 -1.34 -2.99
C ALA A 112 15.18 -2.22 -3.77
N ASN A 113 16.13 -2.83 -3.08
CA ASN A 113 17.22 -3.60 -3.67
C ASN A 113 17.00 -5.12 -3.60
N GLU A 114 15.78 -5.56 -3.31
CA GLU A 114 15.43 -6.97 -3.23
C GLU A 114 14.38 -7.33 -4.28
N ASP A 115 14.29 -8.60 -4.63
CA ASP A 115 13.20 -9.11 -5.46
C ASP A 115 11.86 -8.91 -4.73
N ALA A 116 10.90 -8.29 -5.40
CA ALA A 116 9.63 -7.93 -4.79
C ALA A 116 8.79 -9.17 -4.41
N ALA A 117 8.85 -10.26 -5.20
CA ALA A 117 8.11 -11.49 -4.90
C ALA A 117 8.69 -12.21 -3.69
N GLU A 118 10.05 -12.26 -3.59
CA GLU A 118 10.75 -12.83 -2.44
C GLU A 118 10.48 -12.03 -1.17
N SER A 119 10.66 -10.69 -1.23
CA SER A 119 10.44 -9.80 -0.09
C SER A 119 8.99 -9.89 0.41
N ARG A 120 8.03 -9.89 -0.51
CA ARG A 120 6.60 -9.99 -0.21
C ARG A 120 6.24 -11.33 0.44
N SER A 121 6.76 -12.43 -0.10
CA SER A 121 6.52 -13.78 0.44
C SER A 121 7.13 -13.93 1.83
N ARG A 122 8.30 -13.39 2.07
CA ARG A 122 8.98 -13.37 3.37
C ARG A 122 8.20 -12.54 4.39
N ASP A 123 7.92 -11.27 4.05
CA ASP A 123 7.45 -10.27 5.03
C ASP A 123 5.95 -10.39 5.34
N TYR A 124 5.15 -11.00 4.46
CA TYR A 124 3.70 -11.07 4.64
C TYR A 124 3.18 -12.44 5.10
N THR A 125 4.04 -13.46 5.20
CA THR A 125 3.59 -14.79 5.59
C THR A 125 3.95 -15.11 7.04
N PRO A 126 3.01 -15.71 7.80
CA PRO A 126 3.19 -15.92 9.24
C PRO A 126 4.10 -17.09 9.61
N THR A 127 4.30 -18.02 8.68
CA THR A 127 5.08 -19.24 8.88
C THR A 127 6.00 -19.52 7.72
N ASP A 128 7.09 -20.25 7.96
CA ASP A 128 7.96 -20.77 6.92
C ASP A 128 7.33 -22.02 6.28
N ALA A 129 6.51 -21.81 5.27
CA ALA A 129 5.83 -22.89 4.56
C ALA A 129 6.79 -23.92 3.92
N LEU A 130 8.06 -23.57 3.68
CA LEU A 130 9.05 -24.51 3.13
C LEU A 130 9.42 -25.60 4.12
N LYS A 131 9.23 -25.36 5.42
CA LYS A 131 9.44 -26.35 6.49
C LYS A 131 8.24 -27.25 6.72
N ASN A 132 7.08 -26.95 6.14
CA ASN A 132 5.90 -27.79 6.28
C ASN A 132 6.03 -29.07 5.44
N PRO A 133 6.04 -30.27 6.04
CA PRO A 133 6.18 -31.53 5.28
C PRO A 133 4.99 -31.84 4.38
N LYS A 134 3.83 -31.20 4.62
CA LYS A 134 2.61 -31.39 3.82
C LYS A 134 2.52 -30.40 2.64
N ARG A 135 3.52 -29.53 2.48
CA ARG A 135 3.49 -28.53 1.41
C ARG A 135 3.43 -29.18 0.02
N ARG A 136 2.70 -28.52 -0.85
CA ARG A 136 2.74 -28.81 -2.29
C ARG A 136 3.80 -27.90 -2.91
N ALA A 137 4.81 -28.51 -3.55
CA ALA A 137 5.94 -27.76 -4.12
C ALA A 137 5.51 -26.73 -5.20
N ASP A 138 4.41 -27.02 -5.90
CA ASP A 138 3.83 -26.16 -6.94
C ASP A 138 3.09 -24.91 -6.42
N GLN A 139 2.85 -24.83 -5.11
CA GLN A 139 2.15 -23.70 -4.49
C GLN A 139 3.09 -22.54 -4.08
N TYR A 140 4.41 -22.78 -4.05
CA TYR A 140 5.37 -21.85 -3.45
C TYR A 140 6.50 -21.55 -4.43
N GLY A 141 6.50 -20.35 -4.99
CA GLY A 141 7.51 -19.89 -5.94
C GLY A 141 8.71 -19.17 -5.33
N ALA A 142 8.55 -18.62 -4.12
CA ALA A 142 9.61 -17.89 -3.43
C ALA A 142 10.51 -18.83 -2.61
N LYS A 143 11.71 -18.33 -2.26
CA LYS A 143 12.72 -19.08 -1.50
C LYS A 143 12.66 -18.83 0.00
N VAL A 144 11.94 -17.79 0.42
CA VAL A 144 11.85 -17.36 1.82
C VAL A 144 10.42 -17.02 2.20
N TYR A 145 9.99 -17.50 3.37
CA TYR A 145 8.68 -17.24 3.97
C TYR A 145 8.82 -17.08 5.49
N GLY A 146 7.81 -16.52 6.16
CA GLY A 146 7.64 -16.67 7.61
C GLY A 146 8.18 -15.54 8.47
N GLU A 147 8.50 -14.36 7.92
CA GLU A 147 9.00 -13.23 8.71
C GLU A 147 7.93 -12.16 9.03
N ALA A 148 6.64 -12.48 8.89
CA ALA A 148 5.55 -11.53 9.15
C ALA A 148 5.60 -10.91 10.56
N GLN A 149 6.10 -11.62 11.57
CA GLN A 149 6.30 -11.09 12.91
C GLN A 149 7.39 -10.02 12.94
N ALA A 150 8.53 -10.26 12.31
CA ALA A 150 9.63 -9.29 12.26
C ALA A 150 9.21 -8.02 11.51
N TYR A 151 8.50 -8.20 10.40
CA TYR A 151 7.94 -7.08 9.62
C TYR A 151 6.90 -6.28 10.41
N ARG A 152 6.01 -6.93 11.15
CA ARG A 152 5.07 -6.26 12.05
C ARG A 152 5.79 -5.45 13.13
N ASN A 153 6.84 -6.00 13.73
CA ASN A 153 7.65 -5.30 14.73
C ASN A 153 8.30 -4.06 14.13
N TYR A 154 8.81 -4.14 12.91
CA TYR A 154 9.32 -2.98 12.16
C TYR A 154 8.26 -1.89 12.01
N VAL A 155 7.07 -2.24 11.54
CA VAL A 155 5.99 -1.27 11.34
C VAL A 155 5.61 -0.59 12.67
N GLU A 156 5.55 -1.34 13.76
CA GLU A 156 5.21 -0.79 15.09
C GLU A 156 6.33 0.07 15.68
N ALA A 157 7.58 -0.40 15.61
CA ALA A 157 8.70 0.22 16.32
C ALA A 157 9.36 1.38 15.57
N GLU A 158 9.36 1.33 14.23
CA GLU A 158 10.04 2.34 13.40
C GLU A 158 9.07 3.22 12.61
N VAL A 159 8.06 2.62 11.92
CA VAL A 159 7.14 3.39 11.05
C VAL A 159 6.17 4.23 11.87
N PHE A 160 5.54 3.67 12.90
CA PHE A 160 4.57 4.43 13.71
C PHE A 160 5.18 5.64 14.41
N PRO A 161 6.35 5.55 15.07
CA PRO A 161 7.02 6.72 15.66
C PRO A 161 7.43 7.77 14.62
N LEU A 162 7.91 7.35 13.44
CA LEU A 162 8.20 8.27 12.33
C LEU A 162 6.96 9.13 11.98
N LEU A 163 5.83 8.48 11.78
CA LEU A 163 4.59 9.16 11.40
C LEU A 163 4.07 10.08 12.53
N ALA A 164 4.14 9.61 13.76
CA ALA A 164 3.70 10.38 14.94
C ALA A 164 4.52 11.64 15.17
N SER A 165 5.83 11.60 14.86
CA SER A 165 6.74 12.72 15.07
C SER A 165 6.77 13.71 13.91
N GLN A 166 6.61 13.24 12.66
CA GLN A 166 6.79 14.09 11.48
C GLN A 166 5.47 14.61 10.90
N TYR A 167 4.34 13.97 11.24
CA TYR A 167 3.06 14.30 10.64
C TYR A 167 1.96 14.52 11.69
N ARG A 168 0.93 15.26 11.33
CA ARG A 168 -0.29 15.37 12.13
C ARG A 168 -1.15 14.09 11.99
N ALA A 169 -0.54 12.96 12.29
CA ALA A 169 -1.14 11.65 12.25
C ALA A 169 -1.88 11.34 13.55
N ASP A 170 -3.14 10.93 13.45
CA ASP A 170 -3.89 10.36 14.57
C ASP A 170 -3.58 8.86 14.67
N MET A 171 -2.59 8.52 15.47
CA MET A 171 -2.14 7.14 15.65
C MET A 171 -3.11 6.28 16.46
N SER A 172 -4.20 6.83 16.96
CA SER A 172 -5.31 6.07 17.54
C SER A 172 -6.32 5.58 16.50
N ARG A 173 -6.23 6.09 15.26
CA ARG A 173 -7.13 5.79 14.14
C ARG A 173 -6.35 5.32 12.92
N LYS A 174 -5.87 4.08 13.00
CA LYS A 174 -5.08 3.42 11.94
C LYS A 174 -5.94 2.40 11.21
N VAL A 175 -5.94 2.47 9.88
CA VAL A 175 -6.60 1.52 8.99
C VAL A 175 -5.54 0.79 8.17
N LEU A 176 -5.65 -0.53 8.04
CA LEU A 176 -4.82 -1.32 7.13
C LEU A 176 -5.64 -1.78 5.93
N ILE A 177 -5.14 -1.53 4.73
CA ILE A 177 -5.63 -2.12 3.48
C ILE A 177 -4.59 -3.13 3.01
N GLY A 178 -4.98 -4.38 2.90
CA GLY A 178 -4.14 -5.46 2.38
C GLY A 178 -4.86 -6.28 1.32
N HIS A 179 -4.08 -6.83 0.37
CA HIS A 179 -4.59 -7.72 -0.68
C HIS A 179 -3.77 -8.99 -0.76
N SER A 180 -4.41 -10.14 -0.98
CA SER A 180 -3.74 -11.42 -1.15
C SER A 180 -2.87 -11.76 0.08
N TYR A 181 -1.53 -11.89 -0.07
CA TYR A 181 -0.60 -12.04 1.05
C TYR A 181 -0.59 -10.82 1.99
N GLY A 182 -0.81 -9.60 1.47
CA GLY A 182 -0.98 -8.42 2.31
C GLY A 182 -2.22 -8.52 3.22
N ALA A 183 -3.30 -9.14 2.73
CA ALA A 183 -4.48 -9.43 3.54
C ALA A 183 -4.24 -10.56 4.55
N LEU A 184 -3.45 -11.58 4.19
CA LEU A 184 -3.00 -12.62 5.12
C LEU A 184 -2.18 -12.01 6.27
N TRP A 185 -1.22 -11.13 5.94
CA TRP A 185 -0.46 -10.38 6.95
C TRP A 185 -1.36 -9.54 7.85
N GLY A 186 -2.35 -8.88 7.28
CA GLY A 186 -3.33 -8.10 8.03
C GLY A 186 -4.11 -8.95 9.02
N ALA A 187 -4.63 -10.10 8.59
CA ALA A 187 -5.37 -11.03 9.44
C ALA A 187 -4.47 -11.66 10.52
N ALA A 188 -3.25 -12.06 10.17
CA ALA A 188 -2.28 -12.58 11.14
C ALA A 188 -1.86 -11.50 12.17
N THR A 189 -1.74 -10.24 11.73
CA THR A 189 -1.45 -9.10 12.60
C THR A 189 -2.61 -8.81 13.56
N LEU A 190 -3.85 -8.85 13.07
CA LEU A 190 -5.05 -8.69 13.89
C LEU A 190 -5.07 -9.67 15.08
N LEU A 191 -4.72 -10.93 14.82
CA LEU A 191 -4.72 -11.99 15.84
C LEU A 191 -3.49 -11.92 16.77
N ALA A 192 -2.33 -11.57 16.22
CA ALA A 192 -1.09 -11.55 17.02
C ALA A 192 -0.91 -10.26 17.84
N LYS A 193 -1.45 -9.13 17.38
CA LYS A 193 -1.33 -7.81 18.01
C LYS A 193 -2.65 -7.04 17.91
N PRO A 194 -3.68 -7.42 18.63
CA PRO A 194 -4.95 -6.69 18.66
C PRO A 194 -4.74 -5.21 19.01
N GLY A 195 -5.41 -4.33 18.27
CA GLY A 195 -5.27 -2.88 18.46
C GLY A 195 -4.10 -2.23 17.70
N MET A 196 -3.27 -2.99 17.00
CA MET A 196 -2.25 -2.40 16.12
C MET A 196 -2.90 -1.51 15.06
N PHE A 197 -3.99 -1.97 14.45
CA PHE A 197 -4.88 -1.17 13.61
C PHE A 197 -6.31 -1.27 14.16
N GLN A 198 -7.09 -0.21 14.02
CA GLN A 198 -8.48 -0.16 14.47
C GLN A 198 -9.43 -0.71 13.42
N ALA A 199 -9.04 -0.63 12.14
CA ALA A 199 -9.82 -1.18 11.05
C ALA A 199 -8.92 -1.90 10.02
N TYR A 200 -9.49 -2.91 9.39
CA TYR A 200 -8.84 -3.75 8.39
C TYR A 200 -9.76 -3.88 7.17
N ILE A 201 -9.25 -3.56 5.99
CA ILE A 201 -9.88 -3.80 4.69
C ILE A 201 -9.04 -4.86 3.99
N LEU A 202 -9.49 -6.10 3.99
CA LEU A 202 -8.73 -7.27 3.57
C LEU A 202 -9.35 -7.86 2.30
N GLY A 203 -8.65 -7.69 1.18
CA GLY A 203 -9.07 -8.17 -0.13
C GLY A 203 -8.45 -9.50 -0.52
N SER A 204 -9.25 -10.42 -1.01
CA SER A 204 -8.81 -11.70 -1.59
C SER A 204 -7.78 -12.42 -0.74
N PRO A 205 -8.01 -12.59 0.57
CA PRO A 205 -6.99 -13.03 1.51
C PRO A 205 -6.49 -14.43 1.19
N SER A 206 -5.17 -14.60 1.16
CA SER A 206 -4.52 -15.88 0.91
C SER A 206 -4.62 -16.85 2.09
N PHE A 207 -5.84 -17.12 2.57
CA PHE A 207 -6.09 -17.99 3.73
C PHE A 207 -5.82 -19.48 3.46
N TRP A 208 -5.58 -19.84 2.19
CA TRP A 208 -5.11 -21.15 1.78
C TRP A 208 -3.65 -21.42 2.18
N PHE A 209 -2.88 -20.35 2.48
CA PHE A 209 -1.44 -20.43 2.74
C PHE A 209 -1.12 -21.38 3.90
N ASP A 210 -0.06 -22.18 3.73
CA ASP A 210 0.51 -23.13 4.70
C ASP A 210 -0.54 -23.95 5.45
N GLU A 211 -1.27 -24.78 4.66
CA GLU A 211 -2.37 -25.61 5.19
C GLU A 211 -3.41 -24.80 5.99
N LYS A 212 -3.67 -23.58 5.51
CA LYS A 212 -4.63 -22.66 6.12
C LYS A 212 -4.25 -22.27 7.56
N VAL A 213 -2.98 -21.98 7.77
CA VAL A 213 -2.40 -21.63 9.09
C VAL A 213 -3.17 -20.52 9.83
N ILE A 214 -3.84 -19.64 9.10
CA ILE A 214 -4.62 -18.55 9.72
C ILE A 214 -5.70 -19.06 10.69
N PHE A 215 -6.28 -20.23 10.45
CA PHE A 215 -7.27 -20.83 11.34
C PHE A 215 -6.64 -21.38 12.62
N GLN A 216 -5.39 -21.86 12.55
CA GLN A 216 -4.62 -22.27 13.74
C GLN A 216 -4.27 -21.04 14.59
N LEU A 217 -3.85 -19.94 13.96
CA LEU A 217 -3.57 -18.68 14.66
C LEU A 217 -4.83 -18.12 15.33
N GLU A 218 -5.99 -18.22 14.67
CA GLU A 218 -7.26 -17.84 15.29
C GLU A 218 -7.60 -18.71 16.51
N GLN A 219 -7.44 -20.00 16.41
CA GLN A 219 -7.64 -20.93 17.53
C GLN A 219 -6.74 -20.60 18.73
N GLN A 220 -5.46 -20.33 18.47
CA GLN A 220 -4.50 -19.91 19.50
C GLN A 220 -4.94 -18.61 20.16
N TYR A 221 -5.35 -17.62 19.37
CA TYR A 221 -5.89 -16.36 19.88
C TYR A 221 -7.10 -16.59 20.79
N ALA A 222 -8.08 -17.34 20.31
CA ALA A 222 -9.33 -17.60 21.02
C ALA A 222 -9.14 -18.38 22.34
N ALA A 223 -8.09 -19.18 22.47
CA ALA A 223 -7.78 -19.90 23.69
C ALA A 223 -7.45 -18.96 24.87
N GLY A 224 -6.89 -17.78 24.58
CA GLY A 224 -6.45 -16.81 25.60
C GLY A 224 -7.29 -15.52 25.66
N HIS A 225 -8.22 -15.29 24.73
CA HIS A 225 -8.88 -14.01 24.59
C HIS A 225 -10.41 -14.15 24.48
N LYS A 226 -11.13 -13.24 25.13
CA LYS A 226 -12.60 -13.17 25.12
C LYS A 226 -13.16 -12.04 24.27
N ASP A 227 -12.29 -11.18 23.72
CA ASP A 227 -12.66 -10.06 22.86
C ASP A 227 -11.58 -9.85 21.80
N LEU A 228 -11.99 -9.23 20.67
CA LEU A 228 -11.12 -8.83 19.58
C LEU A 228 -11.62 -7.47 19.05
N LYS A 229 -11.08 -6.40 19.61
CA LYS A 229 -11.55 -5.05 19.31
C LYS A 229 -10.99 -4.56 17.97
N ALA A 230 -11.79 -4.67 16.90
CA ALA A 230 -11.45 -4.17 15.56
C ALA A 230 -12.70 -4.09 14.66
N GLN A 231 -12.62 -3.29 13.60
CA GLN A 231 -13.52 -3.38 12.46
C GLN A 231 -12.80 -4.14 11.34
N VAL A 232 -13.36 -5.23 10.87
CA VAL A 232 -12.75 -6.08 9.83
C VAL A 232 -13.70 -6.23 8.66
N LEU A 233 -13.27 -5.81 7.49
CA LEU A 233 -13.99 -5.96 6.24
C LEU A 233 -13.23 -6.94 5.34
N LEU A 234 -13.88 -8.02 4.95
CA LEU A 234 -13.34 -9.08 4.10
C LEU A 234 -14.01 -9.01 2.72
N PHE A 235 -13.21 -9.02 1.67
CA PHE A 235 -13.67 -8.98 0.30
C PHE A 235 -12.98 -10.07 -0.54
N ALA A 236 -13.69 -10.65 -1.50
CA ALA A 236 -13.12 -11.49 -2.55
C ALA A 236 -13.94 -11.36 -3.83
N GLY A 237 -13.31 -11.50 -4.98
CA GLY A 237 -13.99 -11.55 -6.27
C GLY A 237 -14.76 -12.87 -6.45
N SER A 238 -15.90 -12.83 -7.13
CA SER A 238 -16.73 -14.01 -7.33
C SER A 238 -16.10 -15.11 -8.17
N PHE A 239 -15.06 -14.78 -8.93
CA PHE A 239 -14.31 -15.77 -9.73
C PHE A 239 -13.16 -16.43 -8.95
N GLU A 240 -12.90 -16.02 -7.71
CA GLU A 240 -11.83 -16.57 -6.88
C GLU A 240 -12.23 -17.84 -6.11
N THR A 241 -12.98 -18.70 -6.79
CA THR A 241 -13.45 -20.01 -6.31
C THR A 241 -13.44 -20.99 -7.51
N PRO A 242 -13.33 -22.31 -7.30
CA PRO A 242 -13.48 -23.26 -8.38
C PRO A 242 -14.77 -23.12 -9.15
N GLY A 243 -14.69 -23.12 -10.48
CA GLY A 243 -15.87 -22.93 -11.32
C GLY A 243 -15.62 -23.25 -12.80
N PRO A 244 -16.66 -23.24 -13.62
CA PRO A 244 -16.64 -23.78 -15.00
C PRO A 244 -15.98 -22.86 -16.03
N GLY A 245 -15.83 -21.56 -15.74
CA GLY A 245 -15.28 -20.59 -16.70
C GLY A 245 -13.77 -20.42 -16.59
N SER A 246 -13.15 -19.78 -17.59
CA SER A 246 -11.71 -19.50 -17.64
C SER A 246 -11.26 -18.49 -16.58
N ARG A 247 -12.14 -17.64 -16.10
CA ARG A 247 -11.87 -16.66 -15.03
C ARG A 247 -11.91 -17.27 -13.62
N TYR A 248 -12.54 -18.44 -13.46
CA TYR A 248 -12.61 -19.11 -12.17
C TYR A 248 -11.28 -19.78 -11.82
N TYR A 249 -10.95 -19.78 -10.54
CA TYR A 249 -9.85 -20.57 -10.02
C TYR A 249 -10.11 -22.06 -10.24
N LYS A 250 -9.03 -22.86 -10.26
CA LYS A 250 -9.13 -24.30 -10.45
C LYS A 250 -8.93 -25.07 -9.14
N ASP A 251 -7.93 -24.69 -8.37
CA ASP A 251 -7.44 -25.46 -7.23
C ASP A 251 -7.52 -24.71 -5.90
N THR A 252 -7.90 -23.43 -5.91
CA THR A 252 -7.94 -22.58 -4.71
C THR A 252 -9.31 -21.93 -4.57
N ASP A 253 -9.87 -21.97 -3.37
CA ASP A 253 -11.16 -21.37 -3.03
C ASP A 253 -10.99 -20.23 -2.02
N LEU A 254 -10.59 -19.05 -2.52
CA LEU A 254 -10.43 -17.87 -1.67
C LEU A 254 -11.77 -17.40 -1.10
N VAL A 255 -12.82 -17.48 -1.88
CA VAL A 255 -14.19 -17.12 -1.44
C VAL A 255 -14.63 -18.03 -0.29
N GLY A 256 -14.45 -19.34 -0.43
CA GLY A 256 -14.82 -20.31 0.60
C GLY A 256 -13.99 -20.15 1.87
N ASP A 257 -12.68 -19.93 1.74
CA ASP A 257 -11.81 -19.74 2.90
C ASP A 257 -12.08 -18.41 3.61
N MET A 258 -12.35 -17.32 2.87
CA MET A 258 -12.79 -16.04 3.43
C MET A 258 -14.10 -16.17 4.21
N LYS A 259 -15.12 -16.81 3.64
CA LYS A 259 -16.40 -17.07 4.31
C LYS A 259 -16.22 -17.92 5.56
N ARG A 260 -15.41 -18.99 5.47
CA ARG A 260 -15.10 -19.84 6.65
C ARG A 260 -14.43 -19.04 7.75
N PHE A 261 -13.48 -18.16 7.44
CA PHE A 261 -12.83 -17.31 8.44
C PHE A 261 -13.83 -16.35 9.09
N ASN A 262 -14.68 -15.70 8.31
CA ASN A 262 -15.77 -14.88 8.81
C ASN A 262 -16.69 -15.67 9.76
N ASP A 263 -17.08 -16.89 9.39
CA ASP A 263 -17.97 -17.74 10.21
C ASP A 263 -17.31 -18.16 11.52
N VAL A 264 -16.00 -18.43 11.51
CA VAL A 264 -15.23 -18.73 12.72
C VAL A 264 -15.28 -17.52 13.66
N LEU A 265 -14.92 -16.33 13.17
CA LEU A 265 -14.93 -15.10 13.98
C LEU A 265 -16.36 -14.75 14.49
N THR A 266 -17.37 -14.94 13.66
CA THR A 266 -18.78 -14.69 14.03
C THR A 266 -19.21 -15.60 15.19
N ARG A 267 -18.83 -16.88 15.17
CA ARG A 267 -19.13 -17.84 16.25
C ARG A 267 -18.45 -17.51 17.58
N ARG A 268 -17.30 -16.78 17.55
CA ARG A 268 -16.61 -16.34 18.77
C ARG A 268 -17.40 -15.29 19.55
N ARG A 269 -18.26 -14.50 18.87
CA ARG A 269 -19.06 -13.46 19.49
C ARG A 269 -18.25 -12.44 20.28
N TYR A 270 -17.09 -12.07 19.77
CA TYR A 270 -16.25 -11.04 20.39
C TYR A 270 -17.00 -9.70 20.47
N PRO A 271 -17.21 -9.10 21.66
CA PRO A 271 -18.02 -7.90 21.81
C PRO A 271 -17.51 -6.68 21.05
N GLY A 272 -16.20 -6.54 20.94
CA GLY A 272 -15.54 -5.41 20.27
C GLY A 272 -15.29 -5.60 18.78
N LEU A 273 -15.71 -6.76 18.19
CA LEU A 273 -15.45 -7.06 16.79
C LEU A 273 -16.65 -6.66 15.90
N GLN A 274 -16.36 -5.83 14.91
CA GLN A 274 -17.30 -5.51 13.84
C GLN A 274 -16.84 -6.20 12.55
N LEU A 275 -17.66 -7.10 12.03
CA LEU A 275 -17.37 -7.87 10.82
C LEU A 275 -18.23 -7.42 9.64
N GLY A 276 -17.62 -7.35 8.47
CA GLY A 276 -18.30 -7.27 7.18
C GLY A 276 -17.65 -8.21 6.18
N VAL A 277 -18.45 -8.93 5.42
CA VAL A 277 -17.98 -9.82 4.35
C VAL A 277 -18.74 -9.54 3.06
N GLU A 278 -18.02 -9.47 1.95
CA GLU A 278 -18.67 -9.22 0.66
C GLU A 278 -17.96 -9.98 -0.46
N VAL A 279 -18.72 -10.70 -1.27
CA VAL A 279 -18.25 -11.30 -2.52
C VAL A 279 -18.59 -10.35 -3.66
N LEU A 280 -17.57 -9.82 -4.30
CA LEU A 280 -17.67 -8.84 -5.37
C LEU A 280 -18.04 -9.55 -6.68
N GLN A 281 -19.27 -9.37 -7.13
CA GLN A 281 -19.80 -10.05 -8.30
C GLN A 281 -19.10 -9.54 -9.58
N GLY A 282 -18.68 -10.48 -10.44
CA GLY A 282 -18.00 -10.18 -11.70
C GLY A 282 -16.52 -9.84 -11.58
N GLU A 283 -15.97 -9.87 -10.35
CA GLU A 283 -14.56 -9.55 -10.08
C GLU A 283 -13.71 -10.82 -9.92
N ASP A 284 -12.44 -10.70 -10.28
CA ASP A 284 -11.38 -11.68 -10.04
C ASP A 284 -10.33 -11.12 -9.07
N HIS A 285 -9.22 -11.83 -8.88
CA HIS A 285 -8.18 -11.48 -7.92
C HIS A 285 -7.62 -10.06 -8.08
N PHE A 286 -7.48 -9.59 -9.32
CA PHE A 286 -6.90 -8.28 -9.60
C PHE A 286 -7.95 -7.17 -9.60
N THR A 287 -9.11 -7.42 -10.24
CA THR A 287 -10.16 -6.41 -10.36
C THR A 287 -10.88 -6.15 -9.06
N ALA A 288 -10.98 -7.14 -8.17
CA ALA A 288 -11.56 -7.00 -6.83
C ALA A 288 -10.91 -5.88 -6.02
N PHE A 289 -9.57 -5.71 -6.15
CA PHE A 289 -8.84 -4.68 -5.40
C PHE A 289 -9.33 -3.26 -5.72
N THR A 290 -9.62 -2.97 -6.97
CA THR A 290 -10.09 -1.64 -7.38
C THR A 290 -11.45 -1.28 -6.78
N VAL A 291 -12.31 -2.27 -6.58
CA VAL A 291 -13.67 -2.10 -6.05
C VAL A 291 -13.67 -2.04 -4.52
N LEU A 292 -12.95 -2.95 -3.87
CA LEU A 292 -12.96 -3.08 -2.41
C LEU A 292 -12.41 -1.84 -1.69
N VAL A 293 -11.43 -1.14 -2.27
CA VAL A 293 -10.83 0.05 -1.66
C VAL A 293 -11.88 1.14 -1.45
N GLY A 294 -12.64 1.48 -2.48
CA GLY A 294 -13.70 2.49 -2.37
C GLY A 294 -14.79 2.08 -1.39
N ARG A 295 -15.29 0.84 -1.49
CA ARG A 295 -16.34 0.30 -0.61
C ARG A 295 -15.86 0.20 0.85
N GLY A 296 -14.64 -0.22 1.07
CA GLY A 296 -14.04 -0.34 2.40
C GLY A 296 -13.84 1.02 3.06
N LEU A 297 -13.24 1.98 2.35
CA LEU A 297 -13.00 3.32 2.89
C LEU A 297 -14.30 4.06 3.26
N LEU A 298 -15.37 3.92 2.45
CA LEU A 298 -16.68 4.48 2.78
C LEU A 298 -17.26 3.92 4.09
N LYS A 299 -16.95 2.66 4.43
CA LYS A 299 -17.43 2.01 5.66
C LYS A 299 -16.58 2.33 6.89
N VAL A 300 -15.25 2.46 6.73
CA VAL A 300 -14.33 2.64 7.88
C VAL A 300 -13.99 4.10 8.16
N LEU A 301 -14.05 4.97 7.15
CA LEU A 301 -13.80 6.41 7.26
C LEU A 301 -14.91 7.21 6.57
N PRO A 302 -16.17 7.08 7.00
CA PRO A 302 -17.27 7.83 6.40
C PRO A 302 -17.01 9.33 6.54
N GLY A 303 -17.30 10.07 5.49
CA GLY A 303 -17.18 11.52 5.48
C GLY A 303 -18.30 12.20 6.28
N ARG A 304 -18.33 13.53 6.21
CA ARG A 304 -19.28 14.35 6.97
C ARG A 304 -20.72 14.26 6.43
N GLY A 305 -20.89 13.78 5.17
CA GLY A 305 -22.18 13.83 4.50
C GLY A 305 -22.81 15.25 4.48
N PRO A 306 -24.07 15.38 4.03
CA PRO A 306 -24.74 14.38 3.21
C PRO A 306 -24.03 14.17 1.87
N TYR A 307 -24.16 12.96 1.32
CA TYR A 307 -23.65 12.70 -0.04
C TYR A 307 -24.53 13.50 -1.01
N THR A 308 -23.92 14.45 -1.71
CA THR A 308 -24.59 15.21 -2.75
C THR A 308 -24.28 14.58 -4.10
N SER A 309 -25.31 14.33 -4.92
CA SER A 309 -25.12 14.16 -6.35
C SER A 309 -24.46 15.44 -6.85
N GLY A 310 -23.24 15.35 -7.37
CA GLY A 310 -22.48 16.48 -7.89
C GLY A 310 -23.04 17.00 -9.17
#